data_aa7015f3679342e9a0346954bb7cd5d9
#
_entry.id   aa7015f3679342e9a0346954bb7cd5d9
#
_cell.length_a   1.000
_cell.length_b   1.000
_cell.length_c   1.000
_cell.angle_alpha   90.00
_cell.angle_beta   90.00
_cell.angle_gamma   90.00
#
_symmetry.space_group_name_H-M   'P 1'
#
loop_
_entity.id
_entity.type
_entity.pdbx_description
1 polymer ?
#
loop_
_entity_poly.entity_id
_entity_poly.type
_entity_poly.pdbx_seq_one_letter_code
_entity_poly.pdbx_strand_id
1 'polypeptide(L)'
;MEKIVEKLKVNESLLKTVLCSATFWGLLAHGMVLFNKYSFHDDARYFNDVGVTYKSGRWMLGILGSLSANLLGSKNYSLPVVNGTITILCIAAIVYLLADSLRIQSKPLVILLCGSMVTFPSVTGTFSYMFTAPYYYAASLLGVVGAWIFHQKKNFVALLLCTVLTSKQRQTDSEKID
;
A
#
# COMPACT_ATOMS: atom_id res chain seq x y z
N MET A 1 18.59 -23.81 1.79
CA MET A 1 17.75 -22.91 2.57
C MET A 1 18.54 -21.85 3.33
N GLU A 2 19.63 -22.19 4.01
CA GLU A 2 20.47 -21.22 4.76
C GLU A 2 21.00 -20.04 3.92
N LYS A 3 21.47 -20.27 2.70
CA LYS A 3 21.90 -19.18 1.78
C LYS A 3 20.80 -18.19 1.39
N ILE A 4 19.53 -18.56 1.54
CA ILE A 4 18.39 -17.67 1.26
C ILE A 4 18.10 -16.81 2.49
N VAL A 5 18.22 -17.37 3.68
CA VAL A 5 18.03 -16.67 4.96
C VAL A 5 19.15 -15.67 5.21
N GLU A 6 20.40 -16.03 4.86
CA GLU A 6 21.56 -15.13 5.00
C GLU A 6 21.51 -13.91 4.06
N LYS A 7 20.83 -14.03 2.91
CA LYS A 7 20.60 -12.93 1.95
C LYS A 7 19.43 -12.03 2.32
N LEU A 8 18.58 -12.45 3.24
CA LEU A 8 17.48 -11.68 3.82
C LEU A 8 17.90 -10.94 5.10
N LYS A 9 19.19 -10.68 5.28
CA LYS A 9 19.67 -9.92 6.43
C LYS A 9 19.09 -8.49 6.34
N VAL A 10 17.95 -8.30 7.02
CA VAL A 10 17.27 -7.01 7.12
C VAL A 10 18.26 -5.99 7.69
N ASN A 11 18.47 -4.90 6.96
CA ASN A 11 19.27 -3.80 7.47
C ASN A 11 18.46 -3.06 8.54
N GLU A 12 18.67 -3.43 9.80
CA GLU A 12 17.93 -2.88 10.94
C GLU A 12 18.03 -1.35 11.04
N SER A 13 19.21 -0.79 10.74
CA SER A 13 19.39 0.67 10.79
C SER A 13 18.55 1.37 9.73
N LEU A 14 18.50 0.83 8.51
CA LEU A 14 17.66 1.33 7.42
C LEU A 14 16.18 1.17 7.77
N LEU A 15 15.77 -0.01 8.26
CA LEU A 15 14.39 -0.28 8.64
C LEU A 15 13.90 0.68 9.72
N LYS A 16 14.67 0.88 10.79
CA LYS A 16 14.35 1.83 11.85
C LYS A 16 14.21 3.26 11.31
N THR A 17 15.15 3.69 10.46
CA THR A 17 15.10 5.03 9.85
C THR A 17 13.84 5.21 9.01
N VAL A 18 13.50 4.22 8.18
CA VAL A 18 12.31 4.27 7.32
C VAL A 18 11.03 4.29 8.14
N LEU A 19 10.90 3.38 9.13
CA LEU A 19 9.69 3.31 9.96
C LEU A 19 9.48 4.60 10.76
N CYS A 20 10.51 5.10 11.44
CA CYS A 20 10.40 6.35 12.19
C CYS A 20 10.06 7.53 11.27
N SER A 21 10.72 7.63 10.12
CA SER A 21 10.49 8.72 9.18
C SER A 21 9.10 8.66 8.55
N ALA A 22 8.67 7.48 8.06
CA ALA A 22 7.35 7.32 7.45
C ALA A 22 6.22 7.58 8.47
N THR A 23 6.39 7.12 9.71
CA THR A 23 5.42 7.41 10.80
C THR A 23 5.38 8.89 11.11
N PHE A 24 6.51 9.55 11.23
CA PHE A 24 6.59 10.99 11.51
C PHE A 24 5.90 11.81 10.40
N TRP A 25 6.28 11.60 9.14
CA TRP A 25 5.69 12.31 8.01
C TRP A 25 4.22 11.93 7.81
N GLY A 26 3.86 10.66 8.06
CA GLY A 26 2.48 10.19 7.98
C GLY A 26 1.58 10.85 9.01
N LEU A 27 2.02 10.96 10.26
CA LEU A 27 1.26 11.66 11.30
C LEU A 27 1.19 13.17 11.03
N LEU A 28 2.27 13.78 10.56
CA LEU A 28 2.29 15.21 10.26
C LEU A 28 1.35 15.56 9.10
N ALA A 29 1.37 14.77 8.02
CA ALA A 29 0.57 15.05 6.82
C ALA A 29 -0.90 14.61 6.95
N HIS A 30 -1.13 13.46 7.60
CA HIS A 30 -2.45 12.80 7.58
C HIS A 30 -3.09 12.67 8.98
N GLY A 31 -2.46 13.18 10.03
CA GLY A 31 -2.93 13.04 11.42
C GLY A 31 -4.37 13.49 11.59
N MET A 32 -4.77 14.60 10.96
CA MET A 32 -6.15 15.07 11.01
C MET A 32 -7.15 14.03 10.49
N VAL A 33 -6.83 13.38 9.37
CA VAL A 33 -7.70 12.36 8.76
C VAL A 33 -7.65 11.05 9.54
N LEU A 34 -6.50 10.72 10.14
CA LEU A 34 -6.33 9.52 10.95
C LEU A 34 -7.16 9.54 12.23
N PHE A 35 -7.17 10.68 12.92
CA PHE A 35 -7.81 10.80 14.24
C PHE A 35 -9.25 11.32 14.17
N ASN A 36 -9.68 11.87 13.04
CA ASN A 36 -11.03 12.35 12.85
C ASN A 36 -11.72 11.55 11.75
N LYS A 37 -12.93 11.08 12.02
CA LYS A 37 -13.74 10.36 11.05
C LYS A 37 -14.40 11.36 10.08
N TYR A 38 -13.69 11.72 9.03
CA TYR A 38 -14.29 12.45 7.92
C TYR A 38 -14.90 11.45 6.95
N SER A 39 -16.23 11.45 6.84
CA SER A 39 -16.94 10.70 5.79
C SER A 39 -16.93 11.52 4.51
N PHE A 40 -16.15 11.09 3.52
CA PHE A 40 -16.29 11.58 2.16
C PHE A 40 -17.43 10.81 1.46
N HIS A 41 -17.94 11.37 0.38
CA HIS A 41 -19.15 10.93 -0.33
C HIS A 41 -19.22 9.41 -0.59
N ASP A 42 -18.10 8.78 -0.91
CA ASP A 42 -18.04 7.35 -1.20
C ASP A 42 -18.02 6.50 0.07
N ASP A 43 -17.41 6.97 1.15
CA ASP A 43 -17.44 6.29 2.45
C ASP A 43 -18.87 6.11 2.97
N ALA A 44 -19.75 7.06 2.71
CA ALA A 44 -21.16 6.99 3.14
C ALA A 44 -22.01 6.03 2.29
N ARG A 45 -21.67 5.86 1.00
CA ARG A 45 -22.48 5.07 0.04
C ARG A 45 -22.07 3.62 -0.06
N TYR A 46 -20.79 3.28 0.10
CA TYR A 46 -20.24 1.98 -0.25
C TYR A 46 -19.91 1.08 0.95
N PHE A 47 -20.32 1.46 2.16
CA PHE A 47 -20.16 0.62 3.35
C PHE A 47 -20.79 -0.77 3.23
N ASN A 48 -21.71 -0.97 2.32
CA ASN A 48 -22.54 -2.17 2.28
C ASN A 48 -22.32 -3.07 1.07
N ASP A 49 -21.52 -2.69 0.06
CA ASP A 49 -21.50 -3.44 -1.19
C ASP A 49 -20.10 -3.75 -1.71
N VAL A 50 -19.55 -4.87 -1.21
CA VAL A 50 -18.34 -5.49 -1.78
C VAL A 50 -18.57 -5.92 -3.23
N GLY A 51 -19.84 -6.11 -3.66
CA GLY A 51 -20.21 -6.53 -5.00
C GLY A 51 -19.90 -5.50 -6.10
N VAL A 52 -19.90 -4.22 -5.79
CA VAL A 52 -19.55 -3.16 -6.75
C VAL A 52 -18.08 -3.22 -7.14
N THR A 53 -17.20 -3.62 -6.24
CA THR A 53 -15.76 -3.74 -6.49
C THR A 53 -15.41 -4.82 -7.50
N TYR A 54 -16.12 -5.95 -7.51
CA TYR A 54 -15.94 -7.01 -8.51
C TYR A 54 -16.41 -6.59 -9.89
N LYS A 55 -17.57 -5.92 -9.97
CA LYS A 55 -18.12 -5.39 -11.23
C LYS A 55 -17.24 -4.33 -11.88
N SER A 56 -16.51 -3.55 -11.08
CA SER A 56 -15.55 -2.55 -11.55
C SER A 56 -14.14 -3.10 -11.80
N GLY A 57 -13.97 -4.42 -11.83
CA GLY A 57 -12.67 -5.06 -12.09
C GLY A 57 -11.67 -5.02 -10.93
N ARG A 58 -12.04 -4.47 -9.79
CA ARG A 58 -11.20 -4.33 -8.58
C ARG A 58 -11.26 -5.58 -7.70
N TRP A 59 -11.04 -6.74 -8.30
CA TRP A 59 -11.21 -8.04 -7.64
C TRP A 59 -10.35 -8.19 -6.37
N MET A 60 -9.14 -7.65 -6.37
CA MET A 60 -8.23 -7.73 -5.22
C MET A 60 -8.76 -6.91 -4.04
N LEU A 61 -9.34 -5.75 -4.31
CA LEU A 61 -10.03 -4.95 -3.30
C LEU A 61 -11.19 -5.73 -2.69
N GLY A 62 -11.96 -6.45 -3.52
CA GLY A 62 -13.06 -7.30 -3.05
C GLY A 62 -12.58 -8.45 -2.16
N ILE A 63 -11.49 -9.14 -2.55
CA ILE A 63 -10.93 -10.25 -1.75
C ILE A 63 -10.40 -9.73 -0.41
N LEU A 64 -9.56 -8.71 -0.42
CA LEU A 64 -8.98 -8.15 0.80
C LEU A 64 -10.03 -7.50 1.69
N GLY A 65 -11.02 -6.82 1.10
CA GLY A 65 -12.15 -6.26 1.83
C GLY A 65 -13.01 -7.33 2.49
N SER A 66 -13.30 -8.44 1.79
CA SER A 66 -14.01 -9.60 2.36
C SER A 66 -13.21 -10.27 3.49
N LEU A 67 -11.89 -10.42 3.29
CA LEU A 67 -11.02 -10.99 4.32
C LEU A 67 -11.00 -10.12 5.58
N SER A 68 -10.85 -8.80 5.43
CA SER A 68 -10.86 -7.87 6.56
C SER A 68 -12.22 -7.86 7.27
N ALA A 69 -13.33 -7.90 6.53
CA ALA A 69 -14.68 -7.97 7.09
C ALA A 69 -14.90 -9.25 7.89
N ASN A 70 -14.40 -10.38 7.40
CA ASN A 70 -14.49 -11.66 8.10
C ASN A 70 -13.62 -11.71 9.36
N LEU A 71 -12.41 -11.14 9.31
CA LEU A 71 -11.50 -11.09 10.46
C LEU A 71 -12.00 -10.15 11.56
N LEU A 72 -12.65 -9.05 11.19
CA LEU A 72 -13.10 -8.02 12.12
C LEU A 72 -14.57 -8.18 12.53
N GLY A 73 -15.27 -9.17 11.96
CA GLY A 73 -16.66 -9.47 12.26
C GLY A 73 -17.67 -8.38 11.82
N SER A 74 -17.24 -7.45 10.97
CA SER A 74 -18.10 -6.36 10.49
C SER A 74 -17.91 -6.11 9.00
N LYS A 75 -19.02 -6.05 8.27
CA LYS A 75 -19.03 -5.70 6.84
C LYS A 75 -18.83 -4.19 6.60
N ASN A 76 -19.08 -3.38 7.62
CA ASN A 76 -19.13 -1.92 7.56
C ASN A 76 -18.00 -1.29 8.38
N TYR A 77 -16.80 -1.81 8.18
CA TYR A 77 -15.69 -1.42 9.02
C TYR A 77 -14.79 -0.40 8.31
N SER A 78 -14.77 0.82 8.83
CA SER A 78 -13.78 1.83 8.46
C SER A 78 -13.26 2.50 9.72
N LEU A 79 -12.10 2.07 10.20
CA LEU A 79 -11.36 2.76 11.25
C LEU A 79 -10.20 3.54 10.61
N PRO A 80 -10.29 4.87 10.51
CA PRO A 80 -9.26 5.68 9.85
C PRO A 80 -7.86 5.43 10.40
N VAL A 81 -7.72 5.31 11.72
CA VAL A 81 -6.42 5.03 12.36
C VAL A 81 -5.84 3.71 11.89
N VAL A 82 -6.63 2.64 11.85
CA VAL A 82 -6.15 1.31 11.44
C VAL A 82 -5.82 1.28 9.95
N ASN A 83 -6.75 1.75 9.11
CA ASN A 83 -6.57 1.78 7.67
C ASN A 83 -5.40 2.68 7.26
N GLY A 84 -5.30 3.86 7.86
CA GLY A 84 -4.22 4.79 7.61
C GLY A 84 -2.87 4.26 8.10
N THR A 85 -2.81 3.62 9.27
CA THR A 85 -1.59 2.98 9.77
C THR A 85 -1.12 1.88 8.83
N ILE A 86 -2.01 1.00 8.37
CA ILE A 86 -1.67 -0.05 7.39
C ILE A 86 -1.14 0.58 6.10
N THR A 87 -1.78 1.65 5.62
CA THR A 87 -1.34 2.40 4.43
C THR A 87 0.07 2.94 4.60
N ILE A 88 0.36 3.63 5.72
CA ILE A 88 1.69 4.17 6.02
C ILE A 88 2.74 3.05 6.14
N LEU A 89 2.39 1.93 6.75
CA LEU A 89 3.28 0.77 6.85
C LEU A 89 3.58 0.14 5.48
N CYS A 90 2.58 0.05 4.59
CA CYS A 90 2.81 -0.39 3.21
C CYS A 90 3.75 0.56 2.45
N ILE A 91 3.55 1.87 2.60
CA ILE A 91 4.45 2.87 1.99
C ILE A 91 5.86 2.76 2.58
N ALA A 92 5.99 2.59 3.90
CA ALA A 92 7.28 2.37 4.54
C ALA A 92 8.00 1.13 3.98
N ALA A 93 7.28 0.01 3.82
CA ALA A 93 7.83 -1.20 3.23
C ALA A 93 8.27 -0.97 1.76
N ILE A 94 7.50 -0.24 0.97
CA ILE A 94 7.87 0.15 -0.40
C ILE A 94 9.17 0.95 -0.39
N VAL A 95 9.26 1.99 0.46
CA VAL A 95 10.45 2.84 0.57
C VAL A 95 11.66 2.02 1.02
N TYR A 96 11.47 1.11 1.99
CA TYR A 96 12.54 0.21 2.43
C TYR A 96 13.09 -0.63 1.28
N LEU A 97 12.22 -1.29 0.52
CA LEU A 97 12.62 -2.13 -0.62
C LEU A 97 13.29 -1.32 -1.73
N LEU A 98 12.82 -0.12 -1.99
CA LEU A 98 13.44 0.79 -2.96
C LEU A 98 14.82 1.25 -2.51
N ALA A 99 14.94 1.69 -1.25
CA ALA A 99 16.22 2.15 -0.69
C ALA A 99 17.26 1.02 -0.64
N ASP A 100 16.82 -0.20 -0.29
CA ASP A 100 17.68 -1.40 -0.31
C ASP A 100 18.12 -1.74 -1.73
N SER A 101 17.19 -1.76 -2.69
CA SER A 101 17.47 -2.06 -4.10
C SER A 101 18.43 -1.05 -4.74
N LEU A 102 18.27 0.22 -4.42
CA LEU A 102 19.09 1.33 -4.92
C LEU A 102 20.36 1.54 -4.08
N ARG A 103 20.54 0.74 -3.02
CA ARG A 103 21.69 0.82 -2.08
C ARG A 103 21.88 2.22 -1.48
N ILE A 104 20.77 2.87 -1.12
CA ILE A 104 20.79 4.20 -0.52
C ILE A 104 21.24 4.06 0.95
N GLN A 105 22.43 4.55 1.26
CA GLN A 105 23.01 4.49 2.61
C GLN A 105 22.85 5.80 3.39
N SER A 106 22.58 6.90 2.69
CA SER A 106 22.44 8.22 3.29
C SER A 106 21.11 8.36 4.04
N LYS A 107 21.17 8.46 5.37
CA LYS A 107 19.98 8.65 6.22
C LYS A 107 19.14 9.87 5.82
N PRO A 108 19.74 11.07 5.58
CA PRO A 108 18.95 12.23 5.15
C PRO A 108 18.18 11.98 3.85
N LEU A 109 18.79 11.26 2.90
CA LEU A 109 18.13 10.93 1.64
C LEU A 109 16.95 9.96 1.83
N VAL A 110 17.11 8.98 2.72
CA VAL A 110 16.03 8.06 3.10
C VAL A 110 14.87 8.81 3.77
N ILE A 111 15.17 9.75 4.67
CA ILE A 111 14.15 10.58 5.34
C ILE A 111 13.40 11.44 4.31
N LEU A 112 14.12 12.05 3.37
CA LEU A 112 13.51 12.84 2.30
C LEU A 112 12.64 11.97 1.37
N LEU A 113 13.11 10.78 1.03
CA LEU A 113 12.37 9.83 0.21
C LEU A 113 11.08 9.39 0.91
N CYS A 114 11.14 9.08 2.22
CA CYS A 114 9.96 8.78 3.02
C CYS A 114 8.97 9.95 3.02
N GLY A 115 9.45 11.16 3.28
CA GLY A 115 8.64 12.37 3.28
C GLY A 115 7.93 12.56 1.94
N SER A 116 8.68 12.54 0.85
CA SER A 116 8.13 12.74 -0.50
C SER A 116 7.12 11.67 -0.89
N MET A 117 7.36 10.41 -0.54
CA MET A 117 6.44 9.30 -0.85
C MET A 117 5.16 9.37 -0.01
N VAL A 118 5.25 9.69 1.27
CA VAL A 118 4.08 9.75 2.17
C VAL A 118 3.22 10.99 1.90
N THR A 119 3.84 12.13 1.56
CA THR A 119 3.12 13.39 1.31
C THR A 119 2.74 13.60 -0.15
N PHE A 120 3.00 12.63 -1.01
CA PHE A 120 2.71 12.75 -2.43
C PHE A 120 1.21 13.02 -2.67
N PRO A 121 0.83 13.92 -3.59
CA PRO A 121 -0.57 14.30 -3.79
C PRO A 121 -1.52 13.14 -4.04
N SER A 122 -1.10 12.08 -4.76
CA SER A 122 -1.93 10.90 -4.96
C SER A 122 -2.14 10.10 -3.68
N VAL A 123 -1.15 10.08 -2.77
CA VAL A 123 -1.29 9.46 -1.44
C VAL A 123 -2.32 10.24 -0.63
N THR A 124 -2.19 11.55 -0.59
CA THR A 124 -3.15 12.43 0.10
C THR A 124 -4.56 12.25 -0.46
N GLY A 125 -4.71 12.15 -1.78
CA GLY A 125 -5.98 11.86 -2.43
C GLY A 125 -6.58 10.51 -2.03
N THR A 126 -5.75 9.46 -1.88
CA THR A 126 -6.25 8.14 -1.44
C THR A 126 -6.68 8.12 0.03
N PHE A 127 -6.13 8.99 0.89
CA PHE A 127 -6.61 9.16 2.27
C PHE A 127 -8.02 9.74 2.34
N SER A 128 -8.53 10.37 1.28
CA SER A 128 -9.94 10.74 1.17
C SER A 128 -10.87 9.53 0.99
N TYR A 129 -10.33 8.39 0.56
CA TYR A 129 -11.03 7.11 0.43
C TYR A 129 -10.43 6.09 1.40
N MET A 130 -10.50 6.40 2.70
CA MET A 130 -9.79 5.69 3.76
C MET A 130 -10.09 4.18 3.82
N PHE A 131 -11.30 3.78 3.46
CA PHE A 131 -11.71 2.37 3.43
C PHE A 131 -11.00 1.55 2.35
N THR A 132 -10.52 2.17 1.27
CA THR A 132 -9.82 1.50 0.16
C THR A 132 -8.31 1.74 0.14
N ALA A 133 -7.83 2.77 0.83
CA ALA A 133 -6.43 3.17 0.84
C ALA A 133 -5.46 2.00 1.14
N PRO A 134 -5.64 1.18 2.21
CA PRO A 134 -4.71 0.10 2.52
C PRO A 134 -4.61 -0.94 1.41
N TYR A 135 -5.68 -1.19 0.68
CA TYR A 135 -5.70 -2.20 -0.39
C TYR A 135 -4.93 -1.74 -1.64
N TYR A 136 -5.01 -0.46 -1.97
CA TYR A 136 -4.21 0.11 -3.06
C TYR A 136 -2.72 0.03 -2.76
N TYR A 137 -2.32 0.38 -1.53
CA TYR A 137 -0.91 0.33 -1.14
C TYR A 137 -0.41 -1.09 -0.89
N ALA A 138 -1.25 -2.01 -0.45
CA ALA A 138 -0.92 -3.44 -0.42
C ALA A 138 -0.67 -3.99 -1.84
N ALA A 139 -1.51 -3.64 -2.82
CA ALA A 139 -1.31 -4.02 -4.21
C ALA A 139 -0.01 -3.43 -4.78
N SER A 140 0.26 -2.14 -4.51
CA SER A 140 1.50 -1.48 -4.92
C SER A 140 2.73 -2.13 -4.29
N LEU A 141 2.65 -2.50 -3.00
CA LEU A 141 3.71 -3.22 -2.30
C LEU A 141 4.00 -4.57 -2.95
N LEU A 142 2.95 -5.33 -3.33
CA LEU A 142 3.13 -6.60 -4.04
C LEU A 142 3.86 -6.42 -5.38
N GLY A 143 3.54 -5.36 -6.12
CA GLY A 143 4.26 -5.00 -7.35
C GLY A 143 5.74 -4.72 -7.10
N VAL A 144 6.05 -3.93 -6.06
CA VAL A 144 7.43 -3.61 -5.68
C VAL A 144 8.18 -4.85 -5.18
N VAL A 145 7.54 -5.72 -4.39
CA VAL A 145 8.11 -7.01 -3.95
C VAL A 145 8.45 -7.89 -5.16
N GLY A 146 7.55 -7.96 -6.15
CA GLY A 146 7.82 -8.72 -7.38
C GLY A 146 9.03 -8.18 -8.15
N ALA A 147 9.12 -6.86 -8.30
CA ALA A 147 10.25 -6.22 -8.93
C ALA A 147 11.55 -6.45 -8.14
N TRP A 148 11.49 -6.37 -6.80
CA TRP A 148 12.63 -6.65 -5.92
C TRP A 148 13.10 -8.11 -6.04
N ILE A 149 12.18 -9.09 -6.03
CA ILE A 149 12.52 -10.51 -6.23
C ILE A 149 13.14 -10.73 -7.61
N PHE A 150 12.60 -10.08 -8.64
CA PHE A 150 13.16 -10.15 -9.99
C PHE A 150 14.60 -9.60 -10.03
N HIS A 151 14.83 -8.44 -9.42
CA HIS A 151 16.16 -7.84 -9.35
C HIS A 151 17.17 -8.75 -8.62
N GLN A 152 16.74 -9.40 -7.52
CA GLN A 152 17.60 -10.28 -6.72
C GLN A 152 17.86 -11.65 -7.37
N LYS A 153 16.84 -12.27 -7.97
CA LYS A 153 16.88 -13.66 -8.42
C LYS A 153 16.75 -13.84 -9.94
N LYS A 154 16.52 -12.74 -10.67
CA LYS A 154 16.14 -12.76 -12.11
C LYS A 154 14.97 -13.71 -12.39
N ASN A 155 14.07 -13.87 -11.45
CA ASN A 155 12.92 -14.76 -11.57
C ASN A 155 11.76 -14.03 -12.26
N PHE A 156 11.63 -14.25 -13.57
CA PHE A 156 10.63 -13.61 -14.39
C PHE A 156 9.19 -13.98 -14.02
N VAL A 157 8.98 -15.19 -13.49
CA VAL A 157 7.65 -15.67 -13.06
C VAL A 157 7.12 -14.83 -11.89
N ALA A 158 7.98 -14.51 -10.92
CA ALA A 158 7.60 -13.65 -9.80
C ALA A 158 7.20 -12.23 -10.26
N LEU A 159 7.96 -11.66 -11.20
CA LEU A 159 7.62 -10.37 -11.79
C LEU A 159 6.28 -10.42 -12.52
N LEU A 160 6.07 -11.44 -13.34
CA LEU A 160 4.83 -11.61 -14.12
C LEU A 160 3.60 -11.79 -13.21
N LEU A 161 3.72 -12.63 -12.17
CA LEU A 161 2.63 -12.80 -11.19
C LEU A 161 2.30 -11.48 -10.49
N CYS A 162 3.30 -10.74 -10.04
CA CYS A 162 3.07 -9.47 -9.34
C CYS A 162 2.52 -8.40 -10.29
N THR A 163 2.98 -8.33 -11.54
CA THR A 163 2.44 -7.37 -12.53
C THR A 163 1.02 -7.72 -12.93
N VAL A 164 0.66 -9.00 -13.10
CA VAL A 164 -0.72 -9.43 -13.37
C VAL A 164 -1.63 -9.09 -12.20
N LEU A 165 -1.18 -9.28 -10.96
CA LEU A 165 -1.95 -8.92 -9.78
C LEU A 165 -2.19 -7.41 -9.66
N THR A 166 -1.27 -6.57 -10.16
CA THR A 166 -1.37 -5.11 -10.08
C THR A 166 -2.02 -4.47 -11.32
N SER A 167 -1.87 -5.06 -12.52
CA SER A 167 -2.26 -4.43 -13.78
C SER A 167 -3.75 -4.52 -14.13
N LYS A 168 -4.45 -5.51 -13.61
CA LYS A 168 -5.88 -5.73 -13.90
C LYS A 168 -6.81 -4.67 -13.29
N GLN A 169 -6.25 -3.68 -12.60
CA GLN A 169 -6.98 -2.56 -12.02
C GLN A 169 -7.27 -1.42 -13.02
N ARG A 170 -6.62 -1.43 -14.20
CA ARG A 170 -6.64 -0.28 -15.14
C ARG A 170 -7.58 -0.44 -16.34
N GLN A 171 -8.14 -1.63 -16.62
CA GLN A 171 -8.77 -1.92 -17.90
C GLN A 171 -10.26 -1.62 -18.05
N THR A 172 -10.94 -1.13 -17.00
CA THR A 172 -12.41 -0.96 -17.05
C THR A 172 -12.88 0.46 -17.37
N ASP A 173 -11.98 1.43 -17.52
CA ASP A 173 -12.38 2.83 -17.79
C ASP A 173 -12.48 3.17 -19.29
N SER A 174 -12.07 2.28 -20.19
CA SER A 174 -12.11 2.54 -21.64
C SER A 174 -13.33 1.96 -22.39
N GLU A 175 -14.15 1.12 -21.75
CA GLU A 175 -15.31 0.48 -22.41
C GLU A 175 -16.66 1.15 -22.12
N LYS A 176 -16.71 2.33 -21.54
CA LYS A 176 -17.95 3.07 -21.28
C LYS A 176 -18.06 4.40 -22.02
N ILE A 177 -17.35 4.54 -23.13
CA ILE A 177 -17.55 5.64 -24.07
C ILE A 177 -17.89 5.00 -25.42
N ASP A 178 -19.07 4.42 -25.49
CA ASP A 178 -19.87 4.20 -26.71
C ASP A 178 -21.35 4.08 -26.31
#